data_958e0e9b9e79e9a50f9266b5f580fab3
#
_entry.id   958e0e9b9e79e9a50f9266b5f580fab3
#
_cell.length_a   1.000
_cell.length_b   1.000
_cell.length_c   1.000
_cell.angle_alpha   90.00
_cell.angle_beta   90.00
_cell.angle_gamma   90.00
#
_symmetry.space_group_name_H-M   'P 1'
#
loop_
_entity.id
_entity.type
_entity.pdbx_description
1 polymer ?
#
loop_
_entity_poly.entity_id
_entity_poly.type
_entity_poly.pdbx_seq_one_letter_code
_entity_poly.pdbx_strand_id
1 'polypeptide(L)'
;SIKQLIMNEIIDFLFSQYSTYSDTFIFLEIFAVGMNIISVVYAKQNNILVYPTGLIGTGIFVYILFNFSLLGDMIINGYFFIMSIYGWYYWSRKKDEVFINNVSRLEKKEYIQLIFLALVSLLFIYFIYVQFDKWNSWTAYVDNITTAIFFVAMWLMANRKIESWIFWIIGDLITVPLYFYKGLTISSLQYIIFTVLAILGY
;
A
#
# COMPACT_ATOMS: atom_id res chain seq x y z
N SER A 1 -9.58 11.09 -36.03
CA SER A 1 -8.30 10.50 -36.44
C SER A 1 -8.08 9.17 -35.70
N ILE A 2 -7.25 8.28 -36.25
CA ILE A 2 -6.92 6.98 -35.64
C ILE A 2 -6.39 7.18 -34.21
N LYS A 3 -5.58 8.20 -33.96
CA LYS A 3 -5.10 8.55 -32.61
C LYS A 3 -6.24 8.85 -31.64
N GLN A 4 -7.29 9.49 -32.09
CA GLN A 4 -8.44 9.85 -31.25
C GLN A 4 -9.31 8.64 -30.95
N LEU A 5 -9.43 7.70 -31.89
CA LEU A 5 -10.11 6.44 -31.71
C LEU A 5 -9.39 5.57 -30.65
N ILE A 6 -8.07 5.40 -30.83
CA ILE A 6 -7.23 4.64 -29.87
C ILE A 6 -7.28 5.29 -28.48
N MET A 7 -7.22 6.62 -28.40
CA MET A 7 -7.30 7.34 -27.14
C MET A 7 -8.64 7.10 -26.43
N ASN A 8 -9.75 7.16 -27.16
CA ASN A 8 -11.07 6.89 -26.61
C ASN A 8 -11.22 5.45 -26.13
N GLU A 9 -10.72 4.47 -26.90
CA GLU A 9 -10.71 3.07 -26.50
C GLU A 9 -9.91 2.83 -25.22
N ILE A 10 -8.76 3.49 -25.07
CA ILE A 10 -7.93 3.42 -23.86
C ILE A 10 -8.68 4.04 -22.66
N ILE A 11 -9.26 5.22 -22.85
CA ILE A 11 -10.03 5.89 -21.79
C ILE A 11 -11.21 5.04 -21.37
N ASP A 12 -11.96 4.49 -22.31
CA ASP A 12 -13.09 3.62 -22.03
C ASP A 12 -12.65 2.35 -21.31
N PHE A 13 -11.56 1.72 -21.74
CA PHE A 13 -10.98 0.55 -21.05
C PHE A 13 -10.60 0.84 -19.60
N LEU A 14 -9.99 2.00 -19.35
CA LEU A 14 -9.49 2.36 -18.01
C LEU A 14 -10.59 2.85 -17.07
N PHE A 15 -11.61 3.54 -17.58
CA PHE A 15 -12.56 4.30 -16.75
C PHE A 15 -14.03 3.93 -16.92
N SER A 16 -14.39 3.07 -17.89
CA SER A 16 -15.80 2.69 -18.09
C SER A 16 -16.48 2.12 -16.86
N GLN A 17 -15.73 1.41 -16.03
CA GLN A 17 -16.23 0.83 -14.78
C GLN A 17 -16.68 1.90 -13.76
N TYR A 18 -16.11 3.10 -13.79
CA TYR A 18 -16.49 4.20 -12.89
C TYR A 18 -17.89 4.76 -13.20
N SER A 19 -18.44 4.49 -14.39
CA SER A 19 -19.82 4.86 -14.71
C SER A 19 -20.86 4.15 -13.83
N THR A 20 -20.49 3.02 -13.23
CA THR A 20 -21.34 2.24 -12.33
C THR A 20 -21.14 2.60 -10.85
N TYR A 21 -20.14 3.40 -10.53
CA TYR A 21 -19.82 3.78 -9.16
C TYR A 21 -20.57 5.05 -8.76
N SER A 22 -20.90 5.18 -7.46
CA SER A 22 -21.47 6.41 -6.94
C SER A 22 -20.44 7.55 -6.91
N ASP A 23 -20.93 8.78 -7.07
CA ASP A 23 -20.07 9.98 -6.98
C ASP A 23 -19.35 10.05 -5.63
N THR A 24 -20.01 9.65 -4.55
CA THR A 24 -19.42 9.59 -3.21
C THR A 24 -18.24 8.61 -3.16
N PHE A 25 -18.38 7.43 -3.80
CA PHE A 25 -17.33 6.43 -3.85
C PHE A 25 -16.11 6.95 -4.63
N ILE A 26 -16.34 7.56 -5.81
CA ILE A 26 -15.29 8.15 -6.64
C ILE A 26 -14.56 9.27 -5.87
N PHE A 27 -15.31 10.13 -5.18
CA PHE A 27 -14.73 11.19 -4.36
C PHE A 27 -13.85 10.62 -3.24
N LEU A 28 -14.34 9.61 -2.51
CA LEU A 28 -13.58 8.96 -1.43
C LEU A 28 -12.30 8.30 -1.95
N GLU A 29 -12.35 7.64 -3.11
CA GLU A 29 -11.16 7.03 -3.73
C GLU A 29 -10.13 8.10 -4.09
N ILE A 30 -10.53 9.17 -4.78
CA ILE A 30 -9.63 10.27 -5.16
C ILE A 30 -9.03 10.93 -3.92
N PHE A 31 -9.84 11.18 -2.89
CA PHE A 31 -9.37 11.81 -1.65
C PHE A 31 -8.38 10.91 -0.92
N ALA A 32 -8.67 9.61 -0.80
CA ALA A 32 -7.78 8.64 -0.17
C ALA A 32 -6.46 8.50 -0.93
N VAL A 33 -6.51 8.44 -2.27
CA VAL A 33 -5.33 8.44 -3.14
C VAL A 33 -4.48 9.69 -2.90
N GLY A 34 -5.10 10.87 -2.86
CA GLY A 34 -4.39 12.12 -2.57
C GLY A 34 -3.69 12.10 -1.20
N MET A 35 -4.38 11.64 -0.15
CA MET A 35 -3.81 11.51 1.19
C MET A 35 -2.65 10.51 1.24
N ASN A 36 -2.76 9.39 0.54
CA ASN A 36 -1.70 8.40 0.46
C ASN A 36 -0.48 8.91 -0.30
N ILE A 37 -0.66 9.65 -1.40
CA ILE A 37 0.45 10.27 -2.14
C ILE A 37 1.17 11.29 -1.26
N ILE A 38 0.43 12.15 -0.55
CA ILE A 38 1.00 13.11 0.40
C ILE A 38 1.80 12.38 1.48
N SER A 39 1.25 11.26 2.00
CA SER A 39 1.94 10.43 2.99
C SER A 39 3.28 9.92 2.47
N VAL A 40 3.34 9.38 1.25
CA VAL A 40 4.60 8.89 0.66
C VAL A 40 5.60 10.02 0.40
N VAL A 41 5.13 11.21 0.02
CA VAL A 41 5.98 12.40 -0.10
C VAL A 41 6.61 12.75 1.25
N TYR A 42 5.82 12.73 2.34
CA TYR A 42 6.35 12.93 3.69
C TYR A 42 7.32 11.82 4.12
N ALA A 43 7.06 10.56 3.75
CA ALA A 43 7.98 9.46 4.00
C ALA A 43 9.34 9.71 3.33
N LYS A 44 9.35 10.14 2.07
CA LYS A 44 10.56 10.51 1.33
C LYS A 44 11.32 11.66 2.00
N GLN A 45 10.61 12.61 2.58
CA GLN A 45 11.19 13.74 3.32
C GLN A 45 11.60 13.36 4.76
N ASN A 46 11.43 12.11 5.17
CA ASN A 46 11.63 11.65 6.54
C ASN A 46 10.81 12.46 7.57
N ASN A 47 9.63 12.91 7.17
CA ASN A 47 8.73 13.74 7.96
C ASN A 47 7.67 12.90 8.66
N ILE A 48 7.46 13.12 9.95
CA ILE A 48 6.50 12.39 10.78
C ILE A 48 5.04 12.50 10.30
N LEU A 49 4.71 13.51 9.52
CA LEU A 49 3.38 13.69 8.93
C LEU A 49 2.98 12.57 7.95
N VAL A 50 3.92 11.69 7.59
CA VAL A 50 3.63 10.42 6.88
C VAL A 50 2.54 9.63 7.59
N TYR A 51 2.53 9.60 8.91
CA TYR A 51 1.60 8.78 9.68
C TYR A 51 0.16 9.32 9.76
N PRO A 52 -0.09 10.59 10.16
CA PRO A 52 -1.47 11.09 10.16
C PRO A 52 -2.10 11.13 8.77
N THR A 53 -1.34 11.47 7.73
CA THR A 53 -1.84 11.43 6.35
C THR A 53 -2.11 10.01 5.87
N GLY A 54 -1.23 9.07 6.21
CA GLY A 54 -1.40 7.64 5.93
C GLY A 54 -2.59 7.03 6.66
N LEU A 55 -2.84 7.41 7.92
CA LEU A 55 -4.02 6.95 8.68
C LEU A 55 -5.33 7.33 7.99
N ILE A 56 -5.44 8.55 7.47
CA ILE A 56 -6.62 9.00 6.74
C ILE A 56 -6.79 8.18 5.46
N GLY A 57 -5.76 8.09 4.63
CA GLY A 57 -5.82 7.38 3.36
C GLY A 57 -6.11 5.89 3.53
N THR A 58 -5.39 5.19 4.40
CA THR A 58 -5.58 3.75 4.63
C THR A 58 -6.90 3.44 5.30
N GLY A 59 -7.39 4.28 6.20
CA GLY A 59 -8.71 4.12 6.83
C GLY A 59 -9.84 4.19 5.80
N ILE A 60 -9.80 5.15 4.88
CA ILE A 60 -10.77 5.26 3.79
C ILE A 60 -10.65 4.03 2.86
N PHE A 61 -9.43 3.59 2.52
CA PHE A 61 -9.25 2.41 1.67
C PHE A 61 -9.76 1.12 2.30
N VAL A 62 -9.65 0.93 3.61
CA VAL A 62 -10.28 -0.21 4.30
C VAL A 62 -11.79 -0.24 4.01
N TYR A 63 -12.45 0.90 4.12
CA TYR A 63 -13.88 1.02 3.81
C TYR A 63 -14.19 0.73 2.33
N ILE A 64 -13.43 1.33 1.41
CA ILE A 64 -13.59 1.11 -0.04
C ILE A 64 -13.43 -0.36 -0.39
N LEU A 65 -12.34 -0.98 0.05
CA LEU A 65 -11.98 -2.35 -0.29
C LEU A 65 -12.93 -3.37 0.34
N PHE A 66 -13.51 -3.05 1.51
CA PHE A 66 -14.59 -3.84 2.08
C PHE A 66 -15.81 -3.88 1.16
N ASN A 67 -16.22 -2.73 0.61
CA ASN A 67 -17.36 -2.65 -0.32
C ASN A 67 -17.09 -3.38 -1.66
N PHE A 68 -15.84 -3.52 -2.07
CA PHE A 68 -15.42 -4.29 -3.24
C PHE A 68 -15.21 -5.78 -2.94
N SER A 69 -15.36 -6.21 -1.70
CA SER A 69 -15.05 -7.58 -1.25
C SER A 69 -13.59 -7.99 -1.54
N LEU A 70 -12.68 -7.03 -1.60
CA LEU A 70 -11.25 -7.24 -1.82
C LEU A 70 -10.55 -7.46 -0.47
N LEU A 71 -10.73 -8.65 0.10
CA LEU A 71 -10.32 -8.99 1.45
C LEU A 71 -8.80 -8.84 1.67
N GLY A 72 -7.97 -9.30 0.73
CA GLY A 72 -6.51 -9.22 0.86
C GLY A 72 -6.02 -7.77 0.91
N ASP A 73 -6.49 -6.94 -0.02
CA ASP A 73 -6.13 -5.52 -0.07
C ASP A 73 -6.66 -4.76 1.15
N MET A 74 -7.85 -5.12 1.64
CA MET A 74 -8.41 -4.57 2.87
C MET A 74 -7.53 -4.88 4.09
N ILE A 75 -7.03 -6.10 4.20
CA ILE A 75 -6.14 -6.52 5.29
C ILE A 75 -4.81 -5.78 5.21
N ILE A 76 -4.24 -5.60 4.01
CA ILE A 76 -3.02 -4.81 3.80
C ILE A 76 -3.21 -3.39 4.33
N ASN A 77 -4.30 -2.72 3.94
CA ASN A 77 -4.57 -1.36 4.38
C ASN A 77 -4.90 -1.27 5.88
N GLY A 78 -5.56 -2.27 6.44
CA GLY A 78 -5.77 -2.39 7.89
C GLY A 78 -4.45 -2.52 8.66
N TYR A 79 -3.52 -3.31 8.14
CA TYR A 79 -2.17 -3.41 8.69
C TYR A 79 -1.41 -2.08 8.60
N PHE A 80 -1.48 -1.38 7.47
CA PHE A 80 -0.88 -0.05 7.31
C PHE A 80 -1.46 0.95 8.30
N PHE A 81 -2.77 0.90 8.54
CA PHE A 81 -3.42 1.74 9.54
C PHE A 81 -2.85 1.51 10.94
N ILE A 82 -2.77 0.25 11.38
CA ILE A 82 -2.22 -0.10 12.70
C ILE A 82 -0.74 0.27 12.79
N MET A 83 0.05 -0.05 11.76
CA MET A 83 1.47 0.24 11.74
C MET A 83 1.78 1.73 11.63
N SER A 84 0.86 2.53 11.09
CA SER A 84 0.99 3.99 11.11
C SER A 84 0.90 4.55 12.54
N ILE A 85 0.05 3.98 13.39
CA ILE A 85 -0.02 4.34 14.81
C ILE A 85 1.31 3.98 15.51
N TYR A 86 1.81 2.76 15.29
CA TYR A 86 3.08 2.32 15.85
C TYR A 86 4.25 3.17 15.36
N GLY A 87 4.37 3.42 14.05
CA GLY A 87 5.43 4.23 13.47
C GLY A 87 5.39 5.68 13.97
N TRP A 88 4.20 6.25 14.10
CA TRP A 88 4.03 7.59 14.67
C TRP A 88 4.61 7.66 16.08
N TYR A 89 4.23 6.70 16.93
CA TYR A 89 4.81 6.58 18.27
C TYR A 89 6.33 6.41 18.23
N TYR A 90 6.83 5.47 17.42
CA TYR A 90 8.26 5.15 17.33
C TYR A 90 9.11 6.34 16.83
N TRP A 91 8.62 7.06 15.82
CA TRP A 91 9.33 8.24 15.29
C TRP A 91 9.25 9.45 16.21
N SER A 92 8.23 9.56 17.05
CA SER A 92 8.04 10.67 18.00
C SER A 92 8.96 10.57 19.21
N ARG A 93 9.56 9.42 19.46
CA ARG A 93 10.34 9.19 20.70
C ARG A 93 11.59 10.07 20.73
N LYS A 94 11.73 10.80 21.83
CA LYS A 94 12.89 11.66 22.12
C LYS A 94 13.52 11.28 23.47
N LYS A 95 14.81 11.53 23.58
CA LYS A 95 15.56 11.54 24.83
C LYS A 95 16.37 12.81 24.85
N ASP A 96 16.29 13.60 25.91
CA ASP A 96 16.96 14.89 26.07
C ASP A 96 16.74 15.82 24.85
N GLU A 97 15.46 15.90 24.37
CA GLU A 97 15.00 16.64 23.20
C GLU A 97 15.53 16.16 21.83
N VAL A 98 16.33 15.12 21.81
CA VAL A 98 16.88 14.53 20.58
C VAL A 98 16.07 13.28 20.17
N PHE A 99 15.75 13.16 18.88
CA PHE A 99 15.11 11.93 18.37
C PHE A 99 16.07 10.74 18.49
N ILE A 100 15.61 9.67 19.14
CA ILE A 100 16.44 8.48 19.41
C ILE A 100 16.40 7.45 18.28
N ASN A 101 15.36 7.48 17.44
CA ASN A 101 15.17 6.52 16.36
C ASN A 101 15.52 7.18 15.02
N ASN A 102 16.74 6.98 14.55
CA ASN A 102 17.24 7.55 13.30
C ASN A 102 17.12 6.57 12.14
N VAL A 103 17.18 7.10 10.91
CA VAL A 103 17.27 6.31 9.68
C VAL A 103 18.51 5.41 9.74
N SER A 104 18.34 4.13 9.45
CA SER A 104 19.41 3.13 9.52
C SER A 104 19.27 2.05 8.46
N ARG A 105 20.27 1.20 8.34
CA ARG A 105 20.23 0.00 7.50
C ARG A 105 19.89 -1.23 8.32
N LEU A 106 19.43 -2.30 7.65
CA LEU A 106 19.18 -3.59 8.27
C LEU A 106 20.47 -4.19 8.84
N GLU A 107 20.36 -4.67 10.06
CA GLU A 107 21.38 -5.50 10.70
C GLU A 107 21.12 -6.99 10.45
N LYS A 108 22.18 -7.81 10.53
CA LYS A 108 22.07 -9.26 10.27
C LYS A 108 20.96 -9.96 11.09
N LYS A 109 20.81 -9.59 12.35
CA LYS A 109 19.77 -10.15 13.24
C LYS A 109 18.34 -9.80 12.80
N GLU A 110 18.17 -8.68 12.11
CA GLU A 110 16.87 -8.20 11.67
C GLU A 110 16.36 -8.94 10.43
N TYR A 111 17.26 -9.54 9.62
CA TYR A 111 16.85 -10.40 8.51
C TYR A 111 16.04 -11.61 8.95
N ILE A 112 16.35 -12.19 10.11
CA ILE A 112 15.58 -13.29 10.68
C ILE A 112 14.16 -12.83 11.00
N GLN A 113 14.01 -11.63 11.56
CA GLN A 113 12.70 -11.04 11.86
C GLN A 113 11.91 -10.78 10.58
N LEU A 114 12.56 -10.31 9.50
CA LEU A 114 11.93 -10.13 8.20
C LEU A 114 11.41 -11.43 7.59
N ILE A 115 12.23 -12.47 7.60
CA ILE A 115 11.85 -13.80 7.08
C ILE A 115 10.68 -14.33 7.90
N PHE A 116 10.74 -14.23 9.22
CA PHE A 116 9.67 -14.66 10.10
C PHE A 116 8.37 -13.88 9.83
N LEU A 117 8.44 -12.55 9.71
CA LEU A 117 7.29 -11.72 9.38
C LEU A 117 6.68 -12.10 8.02
N ALA A 118 7.51 -12.31 6.99
CA ALA A 118 7.05 -12.72 5.68
C ALA A 118 6.34 -14.09 5.71
N LEU A 119 6.91 -15.07 6.39
CA LEU A 119 6.31 -16.40 6.53
C LEU A 119 4.98 -16.36 7.31
N VAL A 120 4.96 -15.64 8.43
CA VAL A 120 3.73 -15.47 9.23
C VAL A 120 2.66 -14.76 8.40
N SER A 121 3.01 -13.74 7.62
CA SER A 121 2.08 -13.03 6.75
C SER A 121 1.49 -13.95 5.67
N LEU A 122 2.32 -14.76 5.01
CA LEU A 122 1.86 -15.72 4.01
C LEU A 122 0.89 -16.75 4.61
N LEU A 123 1.21 -17.29 5.77
CA LEU A 123 0.35 -18.24 6.47
C LEU A 123 -0.95 -17.58 6.94
N PHE A 124 -0.87 -16.37 7.48
CA PHE A 124 -2.03 -15.63 7.95
C PHE A 124 -3.03 -15.38 6.82
N ILE A 125 -2.57 -14.86 5.68
CA ILE A 125 -3.45 -14.64 4.52
C ILE A 125 -3.97 -15.94 3.96
N TYR A 126 -3.14 -17.00 3.91
CA TYR A 126 -3.59 -18.31 3.49
C TYR A 126 -4.81 -18.78 4.30
N PHE A 127 -4.71 -18.75 5.64
CA PHE A 127 -5.82 -19.16 6.51
C PHE A 127 -7.06 -18.27 6.37
N ILE A 128 -6.86 -16.94 6.27
CA ILE A 128 -7.98 -16.01 6.04
C ILE A 128 -8.70 -16.35 4.74
N TYR A 129 -7.96 -16.57 3.66
CA TYR A 129 -8.55 -16.87 2.35
C TYR A 129 -9.24 -18.24 2.32
N VAL A 130 -8.71 -19.22 3.04
CA VAL A 130 -9.39 -20.52 3.23
C VAL A 130 -10.69 -20.33 4.01
N GLN A 131 -10.67 -19.59 5.12
CA GLN A 131 -11.83 -19.39 5.97
C GLN A 131 -12.98 -18.64 5.26
N PHE A 132 -12.66 -17.72 4.37
CA PHE A 132 -13.63 -16.92 3.63
C PHE A 132 -13.85 -17.38 2.19
N ASP A 133 -13.34 -18.55 1.83
CA ASP A 133 -13.48 -19.16 0.49
C ASP A 133 -13.04 -18.19 -0.64
N LYS A 134 -11.86 -17.61 -0.49
CA LYS A 134 -11.30 -16.62 -1.44
C LYS A 134 -10.26 -17.19 -2.40
N TRP A 135 -9.92 -18.48 -2.32
CA TRP A 135 -8.99 -19.18 -3.24
C TRP A 135 -9.65 -19.56 -4.57
N ASN A 136 -10.45 -18.68 -5.14
CA ASN A 136 -11.27 -18.94 -6.32
C ASN A 136 -10.71 -18.31 -7.61
N SER A 137 -9.59 -17.60 -7.54
CA SER A 137 -8.95 -16.99 -8.69
C SER A 137 -7.43 -16.91 -8.51
N TRP A 138 -6.72 -16.71 -9.63
CA TRP A 138 -5.26 -16.52 -9.62
C TRP A 138 -4.83 -15.27 -8.83
N THR A 139 -5.70 -14.26 -8.73
CA THR A 139 -5.42 -13.03 -7.98
C THR A 139 -5.20 -13.31 -6.49
N ALA A 140 -5.82 -14.35 -5.94
CA ALA A 140 -5.62 -14.73 -4.54
C ALA A 140 -4.15 -15.07 -4.21
N TYR A 141 -3.46 -15.75 -5.13
CA TYR A 141 -2.03 -16.07 -4.96
C TYR A 141 -1.16 -14.80 -5.02
N VAL A 142 -1.47 -13.90 -5.94
CA VAL A 142 -0.76 -12.62 -6.06
C VAL A 142 -1.03 -11.75 -4.83
N ASP A 143 -2.26 -11.66 -4.36
CA ASP A 143 -2.63 -10.95 -3.13
C ASP A 143 -1.86 -11.48 -1.91
N ASN A 144 -1.70 -12.79 -1.79
CA ASN A 144 -0.95 -13.39 -0.70
C ASN A 144 0.53 -12.98 -0.72
N ILE A 145 1.15 -13.03 -1.89
CA ILE A 145 2.55 -12.64 -2.06
C ILE A 145 2.74 -11.14 -1.82
N THR A 146 1.91 -10.29 -2.42
CA THR A 146 1.99 -8.83 -2.24
C THR A 146 1.73 -8.42 -0.81
N THR A 147 0.83 -9.10 -0.10
CA THR A 147 0.59 -8.86 1.32
C THR A 147 1.86 -9.06 2.14
N ALA A 148 2.57 -10.18 1.93
CA ALA A 148 3.83 -10.43 2.63
C ALA A 148 4.89 -9.35 2.32
N ILE A 149 5.01 -8.93 1.06
CA ILE A 149 5.93 -7.88 0.63
C ILE A 149 5.59 -6.56 1.31
N PHE A 150 4.32 -6.14 1.30
CA PHE A 150 3.90 -4.88 1.90
C PHE A 150 3.95 -4.89 3.43
N PHE A 151 3.71 -6.02 4.08
CA PHE A 151 3.88 -6.13 5.52
C PHE A 151 5.33 -5.92 5.93
N VAL A 152 6.26 -6.52 5.18
CA VAL A 152 7.70 -6.30 5.39
C VAL A 152 8.08 -4.85 5.10
N ALA A 153 7.62 -4.29 3.97
CA ALA A 153 7.90 -2.89 3.60
C ALA A 153 7.46 -1.91 4.69
N MET A 154 6.24 -2.06 5.19
CA MET A 154 5.68 -1.17 6.22
C MET A 154 6.39 -1.34 7.56
N TRP A 155 6.74 -2.57 7.95
CA TRP A 155 7.51 -2.81 9.17
C TRP A 155 8.89 -2.15 9.10
N LEU A 156 9.58 -2.27 7.96
CA LEU A 156 10.85 -1.62 7.72
C LEU A 156 10.73 -0.09 7.76
N MET A 157 9.70 0.46 7.13
CA MET A 157 9.47 1.91 7.13
C MET A 157 9.17 2.42 8.55
N ALA A 158 8.33 1.74 9.31
CA ALA A 158 8.01 2.12 10.68
C ALA A 158 9.25 2.09 11.59
N ASN A 159 10.20 1.21 11.31
CA ASN A 159 11.49 1.13 12.01
C ASN A 159 12.62 1.95 11.35
N ARG A 160 12.27 2.84 10.42
CA ARG A 160 13.21 3.75 9.71
C ARG A 160 14.35 3.04 8.98
N LYS A 161 14.06 1.89 8.37
CA LYS A 161 15.04 1.15 7.57
C LYS A 161 15.00 1.57 6.10
N ILE A 162 16.15 1.89 5.51
CA ILE A 162 16.26 2.34 4.11
C ILE A 162 15.75 1.26 3.15
N GLU A 163 15.99 -0.01 3.45
CA GLU A 163 15.58 -1.14 2.63
C GLU A 163 14.07 -1.23 2.43
N SER A 164 13.26 -0.52 3.23
CA SER A 164 11.81 -0.42 3.02
C SER A 164 11.45 0.01 1.59
N TRP A 165 12.23 0.91 1.01
CA TRP A 165 11.98 1.41 -0.35
C TRP A 165 12.07 0.33 -1.42
N ILE A 166 12.98 -0.64 -1.28
CA ILE A 166 13.12 -1.79 -2.20
C ILE A 166 11.83 -2.62 -2.18
N PHE A 167 11.32 -2.93 -1.01
CA PHE A 167 10.08 -3.71 -0.86
C PHE A 167 8.85 -2.95 -1.36
N TRP A 168 8.79 -1.63 -1.14
CA TRP A 168 7.76 -0.78 -1.72
C TRP A 168 7.79 -0.85 -3.26
N ILE A 169 8.95 -0.67 -3.89
CA ILE A 169 9.10 -0.73 -5.35
C ILE A 169 8.59 -2.08 -5.89
N ILE A 170 9.02 -3.19 -5.30
CA ILE A 170 8.63 -4.53 -5.76
C ILE A 170 7.11 -4.72 -5.60
N GLY A 171 6.56 -4.41 -4.46
CA GLY A 171 5.12 -4.55 -4.18
C GLY A 171 4.27 -3.66 -5.10
N ASP A 172 4.66 -2.40 -5.28
CA ASP A 172 3.94 -1.45 -6.12
C ASP A 172 3.92 -1.88 -7.59
N LEU A 173 5.06 -2.36 -8.13
CA LEU A 173 5.15 -2.86 -9.51
C LEU A 173 4.23 -4.05 -9.77
N ILE A 174 4.04 -4.93 -8.79
CA ILE A 174 3.09 -6.05 -8.90
C ILE A 174 1.65 -5.54 -8.79
N THR A 175 1.41 -4.56 -7.94
CA THR A 175 0.06 -4.05 -7.64
C THR A 175 -0.51 -3.20 -8.78
N VAL A 176 0.30 -2.49 -9.55
CA VAL A 176 -0.16 -1.67 -10.68
C VAL A 176 -1.05 -2.46 -11.65
N PRO A 177 -0.60 -3.55 -12.30
CA PRO A 177 -1.44 -4.32 -13.20
C PRO A 177 -2.60 -5.02 -12.48
N LEU A 178 -2.39 -5.44 -11.24
CA LEU A 178 -3.42 -6.11 -10.44
C LEU A 178 -4.62 -5.20 -10.17
N TYR A 179 -4.40 -3.94 -9.81
CA TYR A 179 -5.48 -2.99 -9.55
C TYR A 179 -6.20 -2.54 -10.83
N PHE A 180 -5.51 -2.44 -11.96
CA PHE A 180 -6.19 -2.29 -13.25
C PHE A 180 -7.15 -3.46 -13.51
N TYR A 181 -6.70 -4.68 -13.27
CA TYR A 181 -7.52 -5.87 -13.43
C TYR A 181 -8.72 -5.90 -12.46
N LYS A 182 -8.54 -5.44 -11.22
CA LYS A 182 -9.58 -5.39 -10.18
C LYS A 182 -10.58 -4.23 -10.37
N GLY A 183 -10.41 -3.37 -11.35
CA GLY A 183 -11.33 -2.28 -11.60
C GLY A 183 -11.09 -1.00 -10.81
N LEU A 184 -9.93 -0.83 -10.22
CA LEU A 184 -9.53 0.35 -9.43
C LEU A 184 -8.43 1.13 -10.14
N THR A 185 -8.75 1.71 -11.30
CA THR A 185 -7.80 2.42 -12.16
C THR A 185 -7.13 3.59 -11.45
N ILE A 186 -7.88 4.43 -10.73
CA ILE A 186 -7.34 5.60 -10.01
C ILE A 186 -6.35 5.12 -8.95
N SER A 187 -6.68 4.07 -8.20
CA SER A 187 -5.78 3.47 -7.22
C SER A 187 -4.55 2.84 -7.88
N SER A 188 -4.68 2.24 -9.06
CA SER A 188 -3.53 1.74 -9.82
C SER A 188 -2.57 2.86 -10.23
N LEU A 189 -3.08 4.01 -10.65
CA LEU A 189 -2.28 5.20 -10.94
C LEU A 189 -1.53 5.70 -9.70
N GLN A 190 -2.14 5.61 -8.51
CA GLN A 190 -1.47 5.87 -7.23
C GLN A 190 -0.21 5.02 -7.06
N TYR A 191 -0.27 3.72 -7.36
CA TYR A 191 0.87 2.82 -7.22
C TYR A 191 1.98 3.08 -8.24
N ILE A 192 1.65 3.62 -9.42
CA ILE A 192 2.65 4.13 -10.36
C ILE A 192 3.42 5.32 -9.74
N ILE A 193 2.70 6.26 -9.15
CA ILE A 193 3.30 7.42 -8.46
C ILE A 193 4.14 6.95 -7.27
N PHE A 194 3.66 5.98 -6.49
CA PHE A 194 4.40 5.39 -5.37
C PHE A 194 5.71 4.76 -5.83
N THR A 195 5.70 4.03 -6.95
CA THR A 195 6.91 3.44 -7.52
C THR A 195 7.95 4.52 -7.83
N VAL A 196 7.54 5.60 -8.49
CA VAL A 196 8.44 6.73 -8.80
C VAL A 196 8.98 7.37 -7.52
N LEU A 197 8.11 7.65 -6.54
CA LEU A 197 8.52 8.24 -5.27
C LEU A 197 9.44 7.31 -4.46
N ALA A 198 9.22 6.01 -4.51
CA ALA A 198 10.08 5.03 -3.84
C ALA A 198 11.47 4.95 -4.47
N ILE A 199 11.57 4.99 -5.80
CA ILE A 199 12.85 5.07 -6.51
C ILE A 199 13.61 6.36 -6.13
N LEU A 200 12.90 7.47 -6.01
CA LEU A 200 13.51 8.75 -5.62
C LEU A 200 13.81 8.82 -4.11
N GLY A 201 13.18 7.98 -3.30
CA GLY A 201 13.38 7.92 -1.84
C GLY A 201 14.55 7.05 -1.41
N TYR A 202 14.88 6.05 -2.22
CA TYR A 202 16.02 5.15 -1.98
C TYR A 202 17.34 5.81 -2.35
#